data_e50f0f6f1eea142327d369b2db73d97b
#
_entry.id   e50f0f6f1eea142327d369b2db73d97b
#
_cell.length_a   1.000
_cell.length_b   1.000
_cell.length_c   1.000
_cell.angle_alpha   90.00
_cell.angle_beta   90.00
_cell.angle_gamma   90.00
#
_symmetry.space_group_name_H-M   'P 1'
#
loop_
_entity.id
_entity.type
_entity.pdbx_description
1 polymer ?
#
loop_
_entity_poly.entity_id
_entity_poly.type
_entity_poly.pdbx_seq_one_letter_code
_entity_poly.pdbx_strand_id
1 'polypeptide(L)'
;MKRFLSLFLMAALLTVCALGAVAAEVDSDSQYCFGVEDFDQSQTLVGICITGLPDPSLGTVMLGTRVLCSGDILTAQQVNQMTFQPLRTEEDRQATVTYLPIYENRVAPSATMTISIKGKTDYAPVAEDADLQTYQNLPNSGSLPVSDPEGGNLTYTLTRHPRRGEVTIHADGTYTYTPKKNKVGTDSFTYTATDESGKVSREATVTVTVMKAHNKEQYTDTVGADCRFSAEWLKNTGLFMGERIDSQLCFQADKSVSRGEFTAMLVRALNIPVEEDALYTGFSDDAPSWLKPYLAAAMRSGLTAGWPHGDQFGANEPITGKEAALLLQNALDLPVTTAAEEEQDDPWMAAALATLSENGISLQDAPMTRGQVANALYRATQLAAGAPGAQVFAGK
;
A
#
# COMPACT_ATOMS: atom_id res chain seq x y z
N MET A 1 -85.84 -34.15 -9.56
CA MET A 1 -84.94 -33.41 -8.70
C MET A 1 -83.73 -34.32 -8.43
N LYS A 2 -82.63 -34.06 -9.10
CA LYS A 2 -81.49 -34.95 -9.15
C LYS A 2 -80.52 -34.63 -8.02
N ARG A 3 -80.20 -35.63 -7.21
CA ARG A 3 -79.17 -35.60 -6.17
C ARG A 3 -77.79 -35.82 -6.85
N PHE A 4 -76.89 -34.89 -6.77
CA PHE A 4 -75.48 -35.08 -7.10
C PHE A 4 -74.71 -35.53 -5.85
N LEU A 5 -74.20 -36.72 -5.93
CA LEU A 5 -73.31 -37.30 -4.92
C LEU A 5 -71.86 -36.86 -5.28
N SER A 6 -71.29 -36.00 -4.45
CA SER A 6 -69.89 -35.57 -4.62
C SER A 6 -68.96 -36.53 -3.87
N LEU A 7 -68.18 -37.26 -4.63
CA LEU A 7 -67.14 -38.17 -4.14
C LEU A 7 -65.90 -37.36 -3.78
N PHE A 8 -65.65 -37.17 -2.48
CA PHE A 8 -64.36 -36.58 -2.03
C PHE A 8 -63.30 -37.65 -2.10
N LEU A 9 -62.40 -37.54 -3.10
CA LEU A 9 -61.17 -38.30 -3.20
C LEU A 9 -60.14 -37.62 -2.32
N MET A 10 -59.89 -38.18 -1.14
CA MET A 10 -58.85 -37.73 -0.21
C MET A 10 -57.49 -38.23 -0.74
N ALA A 11 -56.82 -37.40 -1.51
CA ALA A 11 -55.43 -37.62 -1.88
C ALA A 11 -54.57 -37.34 -0.64
N ALA A 12 -54.07 -38.42 -0.02
CA ALA A 12 -53.02 -38.31 0.99
C ALA A 12 -51.76 -37.81 0.31
N LEU A 13 -51.50 -36.52 0.50
CA LEU A 13 -50.22 -35.92 0.14
C LEU A 13 -49.17 -36.45 1.12
N LEU A 14 -48.44 -37.49 0.74
CA LEU A 14 -47.18 -37.84 1.39
C LEU A 14 -46.23 -36.67 1.17
N THR A 15 -46.20 -35.75 2.11
CA THR A 15 -45.05 -34.81 2.25
C THR A 15 -43.85 -35.64 2.66
N VAL A 16 -43.08 -36.05 1.67
CA VAL A 16 -41.69 -36.40 1.89
C VAL A 16 -41.06 -35.09 2.37
N CYS A 17 -40.84 -34.95 3.68
CA CYS A 17 -39.89 -33.98 4.19
C CYS A 17 -38.54 -34.32 3.59
N ALA A 18 -38.21 -33.75 2.46
CA ALA A 18 -36.81 -33.57 2.08
C ALA A 18 -36.21 -32.77 3.23
N LEU A 19 -35.33 -33.40 4.01
CA LEU A 19 -34.40 -32.66 4.85
C LEU A 19 -33.80 -31.60 3.91
N GLY A 20 -34.09 -30.32 4.20
CA GLY A 20 -33.65 -29.23 3.36
C GLY A 20 -32.14 -29.35 3.22
N ALA A 21 -31.68 -29.44 1.98
CA ALA A 21 -30.25 -29.32 1.70
C ALA A 21 -29.79 -27.98 2.28
N VAL A 22 -28.90 -28.03 3.26
CA VAL A 22 -28.24 -26.83 3.76
C VAL A 22 -27.41 -26.31 2.59
N ALA A 23 -27.76 -25.17 2.07
CA ALA A 23 -27.02 -24.51 1.00
C ALA A 23 -26.04 -23.57 1.66
N ALA A 24 -24.78 -23.87 1.61
CA ALA A 24 -23.70 -22.95 1.94
C ALA A 24 -23.39 -22.06 0.73
N GLU A 25 -22.87 -20.88 0.98
CA GLU A 25 -22.42 -19.95 -0.07
C GLU A 25 -20.98 -19.53 0.19
N VAL A 26 -20.17 -19.46 -0.85
CA VAL A 26 -18.77 -19.06 -0.79
C VAL A 26 -18.38 -18.33 -2.07
N ASP A 27 -17.59 -17.24 -1.95
CA ASP A 27 -17.01 -16.61 -3.12
C ASP A 27 -15.90 -17.48 -3.71
N SER A 28 -15.76 -17.45 -5.04
CA SER A 28 -14.80 -18.30 -5.75
C SER A 28 -13.32 -18.03 -5.40
N ASP A 29 -13.03 -16.91 -4.74
CA ASP A 29 -11.69 -16.52 -4.25
C ASP A 29 -11.53 -16.71 -2.73
N SER A 30 -12.51 -17.29 -2.06
CA SER A 30 -12.53 -17.46 -0.61
C SER A 30 -12.60 -18.92 -0.22
N GLN A 31 -12.15 -19.26 0.98
CA GLN A 31 -12.25 -20.61 1.55
C GLN A 31 -13.53 -20.73 2.36
N TYR A 32 -14.28 -21.82 2.16
CA TYR A 32 -15.41 -22.19 3.01
C TYR A 32 -14.94 -23.09 4.17
N CYS A 33 -15.31 -22.73 5.40
CA CYS A 33 -15.07 -23.56 6.58
C CYS A 33 -16.37 -24.28 6.96
N PHE A 34 -16.33 -25.62 7.02
CA PHE A 34 -17.49 -26.41 7.40
C PHE A 34 -17.73 -26.40 8.91
N GLY A 35 -19.00 -26.40 9.29
CA GLY A 35 -19.45 -26.67 10.64
C GLY A 35 -20.28 -27.96 10.69
N VAL A 36 -20.47 -28.54 11.89
CA VAL A 36 -21.34 -29.71 12.10
C VAL A 36 -22.77 -29.38 11.65
N GLU A 37 -23.21 -28.14 11.80
CA GLU A 37 -24.52 -27.62 11.41
C GLU A 37 -24.79 -27.73 9.90
N ASP A 38 -23.76 -27.78 9.08
CA ASP A 38 -23.87 -27.97 7.63
C ASP A 38 -24.29 -29.40 7.26
N PHE A 39 -24.07 -30.35 8.17
CA PHE A 39 -24.33 -31.75 7.98
C PHE A 39 -25.50 -32.26 8.82
N ASP A 40 -25.76 -31.62 9.97
CA ASP A 40 -26.87 -31.97 10.86
C ASP A 40 -27.25 -30.80 11.77
N GLN A 41 -28.48 -30.33 11.63
CA GLN A 41 -29.03 -29.24 12.46
C GLN A 41 -29.49 -29.71 13.86
N SER A 42 -29.59 -31.05 14.09
CA SER A 42 -30.03 -31.63 15.37
C SER A 42 -28.95 -31.66 16.45
N GLN A 43 -27.69 -31.37 16.10
CA GLN A 43 -26.52 -31.38 16.97
C GLN A 43 -26.20 -32.71 17.65
N THR A 44 -26.72 -33.81 17.14
CA THR A 44 -26.46 -35.15 17.67
C THR A 44 -25.49 -35.98 16.82
N LEU A 45 -24.87 -35.32 15.82
CA LEU A 45 -23.93 -35.95 14.90
C LEU A 45 -22.64 -36.35 15.64
N VAL A 46 -22.27 -37.63 15.56
CA VAL A 46 -20.98 -38.15 16.07
C VAL A 46 -19.89 -38.00 15.00
N GLY A 47 -20.26 -38.09 13.73
CA GLY A 47 -19.37 -37.97 12.61
C GLY A 47 -20.05 -38.15 11.26
N ILE A 48 -19.27 -38.14 10.20
CA ILE A 48 -19.72 -38.39 8.82
C ILE A 48 -18.79 -39.36 8.12
N CYS A 49 -19.33 -40.17 7.20
CA CYS A 49 -18.53 -40.88 6.22
C CYS A 49 -18.75 -40.20 4.85
N ILE A 50 -17.70 -39.68 4.25
CA ILE A 50 -17.74 -39.03 2.92
C ILE A 50 -17.94 -40.11 1.87
N THR A 51 -18.98 -39.98 1.05
CA THR A 51 -19.28 -40.94 -0.04
C THR A 51 -19.04 -40.33 -1.41
N GLY A 52 -19.01 -39.00 -1.52
CA GLY A 52 -18.66 -38.29 -2.74
C GLY A 52 -18.16 -36.89 -2.47
N LEU A 53 -17.23 -36.44 -3.29
CA LEU A 53 -16.60 -35.15 -3.24
C LEU A 53 -16.94 -34.34 -4.50
N PRO A 54 -16.81 -32.99 -4.48
CA PRO A 54 -16.96 -32.19 -5.66
C PRO A 54 -16.02 -32.62 -6.78
N ASP A 55 -16.40 -32.32 -8.03
CA ASP A 55 -15.49 -32.45 -9.16
C ASP A 55 -14.24 -31.60 -8.90
N PRO A 56 -13.02 -32.10 -9.12
CA PRO A 56 -11.79 -31.34 -8.92
C PRO A 56 -11.72 -30.01 -9.67
N SER A 57 -12.48 -29.86 -10.77
CA SER A 57 -12.61 -28.59 -11.50
C SER A 57 -13.41 -27.52 -10.76
N LEU A 58 -14.09 -27.86 -9.67
CA LEU A 58 -14.87 -26.94 -8.84
C LEU A 58 -14.11 -26.52 -7.57
N GLY A 59 -13.14 -27.32 -7.14
CA GLY A 59 -12.36 -27.08 -5.93
C GLY A 59 -12.01 -28.34 -5.16
N THR A 60 -11.39 -28.18 -4.00
CA THR A 60 -10.85 -29.27 -3.20
C THR A 60 -11.34 -29.20 -1.76
N VAL A 61 -11.79 -30.34 -1.21
CA VAL A 61 -12.17 -30.47 0.20
C VAL A 61 -10.97 -31.01 0.98
N MET A 62 -10.63 -30.37 2.09
CA MET A 62 -9.44 -30.67 2.88
C MET A 62 -9.76 -30.77 4.37
N LEU A 63 -8.90 -31.51 5.10
CA LEU A 63 -8.83 -31.52 6.56
C LEU A 63 -7.42 -31.08 6.95
N GLY A 64 -7.27 -29.83 7.36
CA GLY A 64 -5.96 -29.18 7.50
C GLY A 64 -5.23 -29.12 6.15
N THR A 65 -4.09 -29.80 6.03
CA THR A 65 -3.31 -29.91 4.77
C THR A 65 -3.61 -31.16 3.96
N ARG A 66 -4.44 -32.08 4.46
CA ARG A 66 -4.78 -33.33 3.80
C ARG A 66 -6.02 -33.20 2.92
N VAL A 67 -5.89 -33.52 1.65
CA VAL A 67 -7.04 -33.67 0.74
C VAL A 67 -7.86 -34.89 1.16
N LEU A 68 -9.17 -34.68 1.27
CA LEU A 68 -10.10 -35.75 1.63
C LEU A 68 -10.43 -36.63 0.42
N CYS A 69 -10.76 -37.88 0.71
CA CYS A 69 -11.15 -38.89 -0.29
C CYS A 69 -12.52 -39.52 0.05
N SER A 70 -13.18 -40.06 -0.96
CA SER A 70 -14.38 -40.89 -0.73
C SER A 70 -14.02 -42.11 0.12
N GLY A 71 -14.81 -42.37 1.17
CA GLY A 71 -14.55 -43.36 2.18
C GLY A 71 -13.94 -42.81 3.47
N ASP A 72 -13.50 -41.56 3.51
CA ASP A 72 -12.99 -40.94 4.74
C ASP A 72 -14.12 -40.84 5.79
N ILE A 73 -13.80 -41.24 7.02
CA ILE A 73 -14.69 -41.12 8.17
C ILE A 73 -14.13 -40.03 9.09
N LEU A 74 -14.95 -39.06 9.39
CA LEU A 74 -14.57 -37.88 10.19
C LEU A 74 -15.45 -37.81 11.44
N THR A 75 -14.84 -37.51 12.58
CA THR A 75 -15.57 -37.15 13.81
C THR A 75 -16.19 -35.78 13.68
N ALA A 76 -17.20 -35.45 14.50
CA ALA A 76 -17.80 -34.11 14.55
C ALA A 76 -16.76 -33.01 14.78
N GLN A 77 -15.74 -33.27 15.62
CA GLN A 77 -14.65 -32.33 15.84
C GLN A 77 -13.79 -32.07 14.57
N GLN A 78 -13.57 -33.14 13.79
CA GLN A 78 -12.82 -33.02 12.52
C GLN A 78 -13.64 -32.31 11.42
N VAL A 79 -14.98 -32.49 11.44
CA VAL A 79 -15.87 -31.75 10.53
C VAL A 79 -15.69 -30.26 10.68
N ASN A 80 -15.58 -29.71 11.90
CA ASN A 80 -15.32 -28.30 12.17
C ASN A 80 -13.91 -27.81 11.73
N GLN A 81 -13.07 -28.72 11.27
CA GLN A 81 -11.74 -28.43 10.73
C GLN A 81 -11.66 -28.68 9.21
N MET A 82 -12.77 -29.13 8.63
CA MET A 82 -12.84 -29.26 7.17
C MET A 82 -12.93 -27.89 6.50
N THR A 83 -12.34 -27.82 5.32
CA THR A 83 -12.42 -26.65 4.47
C THR A 83 -12.67 -27.06 3.02
N PHE A 84 -13.34 -26.20 2.28
CA PHE A 84 -13.46 -26.29 0.83
C PHE A 84 -12.79 -25.09 0.22
N GLN A 85 -11.82 -25.35 -0.64
CA GLN A 85 -11.16 -24.33 -1.44
C GLN A 85 -11.70 -24.41 -2.85
N PRO A 86 -12.61 -23.49 -3.28
CA PRO A 86 -13.08 -23.45 -4.65
C PRO A 86 -11.95 -23.09 -5.60
N LEU A 87 -12.06 -23.50 -6.85
CA LEU A 87 -11.28 -22.92 -7.94
C LEU A 87 -11.95 -21.62 -8.37
N ARG A 88 -11.12 -20.59 -8.60
CA ARG A 88 -11.59 -19.28 -9.03
C ARG A 88 -12.38 -19.40 -10.34
N THR A 89 -13.54 -18.77 -10.39
CA THR A 89 -14.45 -18.75 -11.55
C THR A 89 -15.18 -17.42 -11.62
N GLU A 90 -15.49 -16.97 -12.82
CA GLU A 90 -16.33 -15.78 -13.05
C GLU A 90 -17.83 -16.12 -13.05
N GLU A 91 -18.20 -17.41 -13.15
CA GLU A 91 -19.58 -17.87 -13.18
C GLU A 91 -19.99 -18.52 -11.87
N ASP A 92 -21.25 -18.32 -11.49
CA ASP A 92 -21.86 -19.05 -10.37
C ASP A 92 -21.87 -20.55 -10.68
N ARG A 93 -21.36 -21.35 -9.74
CA ARG A 93 -21.30 -22.82 -9.85
C ARG A 93 -21.80 -23.47 -8.56
N GLN A 94 -22.01 -24.78 -8.60
CA GLN A 94 -22.40 -25.55 -7.43
C GLN A 94 -21.49 -26.76 -7.26
N ALA A 95 -20.98 -26.91 -6.06
CA ALA A 95 -20.24 -28.08 -5.61
C ALA A 95 -21.09 -28.88 -4.63
N THR A 96 -20.93 -30.21 -4.60
CA THR A 96 -21.70 -31.10 -3.69
C THR A 96 -20.77 -32.04 -2.95
N VAL A 97 -21.05 -32.20 -1.66
CA VAL A 97 -20.43 -33.22 -0.82
C VAL A 97 -21.53 -34.21 -0.45
N THR A 98 -21.38 -35.51 -0.79
CA THR A 98 -22.30 -36.57 -0.37
C THR A 98 -21.70 -37.34 0.78
N TYR A 99 -22.52 -37.67 1.76
CA TYR A 99 -22.06 -38.28 3.01
C TYR A 99 -23.13 -39.16 3.67
N LEU A 100 -22.67 -40.02 4.58
CA LEU A 100 -23.53 -40.77 5.50
C LEU A 100 -23.38 -40.15 6.90
N PRO A 101 -24.44 -39.57 7.49
CA PRO A 101 -24.43 -39.12 8.87
C PRO A 101 -24.30 -40.30 9.85
N ILE A 102 -23.40 -40.16 10.83
CA ILE A 102 -23.15 -41.18 11.87
C ILE A 102 -23.61 -40.62 13.21
N TYR A 103 -24.54 -41.35 13.86
CA TYR A 103 -25.02 -41.08 15.19
C TYR A 103 -24.61 -42.20 16.14
N GLU A 104 -24.76 -42.03 17.47
CA GLU A 104 -24.33 -43.00 18.47
C GLU A 104 -24.78 -44.46 18.18
N ASN A 105 -26.02 -44.63 17.70
CA ASN A 105 -26.62 -45.95 17.54
C ASN A 105 -27.04 -46.27 16.10
N ARG A 106 -26.71 -45.41 15.13
CA ARG A 106 -27.13 -45.61 13.73
C ARG A 106 -26.27 -44.84 12.75
N VAL A 107 -26.22 -45.34 11.53
CA VAL A 107 -25.81 -44.58 10.34
C VAL A 107 -27.10 -44.26 9.57
N ALA A 108 -27.27 -42.98 9.23
CA ALA A 108 -28.43 -42.54 8.47
C ALA A 108 -28.22 -42.75 6.95
N PRO A 109 -29.31 -42.69 6.15
CA PRO A 109 -29.20 -42.69 4.70
C PRO A 109 -28.28 -41.58 4.18
N SER A 110 -27.77 -41.76 2.97
CA SER A 110 -26.93 -40.78 2.29
C SER A 110 -27.63 -39.43 2.18
N ALA A 111 -26.91 -38.39 2.52
CA ALA A 111 -27.32 -37.00 2.41
C ALA A 111 -26.35 -36.24 1.50
N THR A 112 -26.78 -35.05 1.02
CA THR A 112 -25.98 -34.20 0.17
C THR A 112 -25.98 -32.79 0.74
N MET A 113 -24.81 -32.24 0.92
CA MET A 113 -24.59 -30.82 1.17
C MET A 113 -24.24 -30.14 -0.15
N THR A 114 -24.86 -28.99 -0.43
CA THR A 114 -24.60 -28.17 -1.63
C THR A 114 -23.91 -26.90 -1.23
N ILE A 115 -22.85 -26.56 -1.94
CA ILE A 115 -22.11 -25.33 -1.79
C ILE A 115 -22.31 -24.50 -3.06
N SER A 116 -22.94 -23.35 -2.94
CA SER A 116 -23.06 -22.38 -4.03
C SER A 116 -21.77 -21.56 -4.10
N ILE A 117 -21.00 -21.75 -5.15
CA ILE A 117 -19.79 -20.98 -5.45
C ILE A 117 -20.22 -19.73 -6.23
N LYS A 118 -20.02 -18.57 -5.65
CA LYS A 118 -20.28 -17.29 -6.33
C LYS A 118 -19.12 -16.93 -7.22
N GLY A 119 -19.41 -16.78 -8.50
CA GLY A 119 -18.44 -16.28 -9.47
C GLY A 119 -18.07 -14.85 -9.13
N LYS A 120 -16.78 -14.55 -9.27
CA LYS A 120 -16.25 -13.21 -9.06
C LYS A 120 -15.55 -12.75 -10.32
N THR A 121 -16.06 -11.66 -10.88
CA THR A 121 -15.44 -11.05 -12.06
C THR A 121 -14.01 -10.68 -11.72
N ASP A 122 -13.12 -11.03 -12.59
CA ASP A 122 -11.70 -10.80 -12.48
C ASP A 122 -11.30 -9.73 -13.49
N TYR A 123 -10.57 -8.72 -13.06
CA TYR A 123 -10.08 -7.65 -13.93
C TYR A 123 -8.57 -7.71 -14.03
N ALA A 124 -8.03 -7.33 -15.18
CA ALA A 124 -6.59 -7.21 -15.32
C ALA A 124 -6.07 -6.05 -14.47
N PRO A 125 -4.85 -6.16 -13.91
CA PRO A 125 -4.20 -5.06 -13.22
C PRO A 125 -4.10 -3.80 -14.09
N VAL A 126 -4.12 -2.64 -13.46
CA VAL A 126 -3.94 -1.34 -14.11
C VAL A 126 -2.54 -0.85 -13.82
N ALA A 127 -1.69 -0.80 -14.83
CA ALA A 127 -0.36 -0.22 -14.76
C ALA A 127 -0.36 1.19 -15.35
N GLU A 128 0.29 2.12 -14.67
CA GLU A 128 0.34 3.53 -15.04
C GLU A 128 1.76 3.97 -15.38
N ASP A 129 1.88 5.01 -16.19
CA ASP A 129 3.17 5.62 -16.51
C ASP A 129 3.75 6.31 -15.29
N ALA A 130 5.09 6.34 -15.21
CA ALA A 130 5.81 6.97 -14.11
C ALA A 130 7.05 7.70 -14.57
N ASP A 131 7.52 8.62 -13.75
CA ASP A 131 8.75 9.35 -13.96
C ASP A 131 9.77 9.05 -12.86
N LEU A 132 11.04 8.92 -13.24
CA LEU A 132 12.17 8.82 -12.33
C LEU A 132 13.23 9.84 -12.69
N GLN A 133 13.77 10.52 -11.70
CA GLN A 133 14.93 11.39 -11.87
C GLN A 133 16.16 10.78 -11.20
N THR A 134 17.30 10.91 -11.82
CA THR A 134 18.58 10.57 -11.20
C THR A 134 19.70 11.44 -11.75
N TYR A 135 20.88 11.36 -11.13
CA TYR A 135 22.09 12.03 -11.64
C TYR A 135 22.99 11.05 -12.40
N GLN A 136 23.82 11.61 -13.26
CA GLN A 136 24.86 10.88 -13.95
C GLN A 136 25.67 9.98 -12.99
N ASN A 137 25.80 8.70 -13.32
CA ASN A 137 26.53 7.69 -12.52
C ASN A 137 25.92 7.41 -11.12
N LEU A 138 24.69 7.82 -10.85
CA LEU A 138 24.01 7.57 -9.59
C LEU A 138 22.81 6.64 -9.82
N PRO A 139 22.78 5.45 -9.24
CA PRO A 139 21.57 4.63 -9.22
C PRO A 139 20.46 5.31 -8.42
N ASN A 140 19.21 5.16 -8.89
CA ASN A 140 18.05 5.57 -8.12
C ASN A 140 16.93 4.52 -8.25
N SER A 141 16.05 4.48 -7.26
CA SER A 141 14.95 3.52 -7.18
C SER A 141 13.61 4.23 -7.19
N GLY A 142 12.59 3.52 -7.65
CA GLY A 142 11.19 3.93 -7.62
C GLY A 142 10.28 2.72 -7.42
N SER A 143 8.98 2.97 -7.38
CA SER A 143 7.95 1.94 -7.35
C SER A 143 7.11 2.04 -8.62
N LEU A 144 6.72 0.89 -9.17
CA LEU A 144 5.83 0.81 -10.32
C LEU A 144 4.40 1.09 -9.85
N PRO A 145 3.72 2.12 -10.39
CA PRO A 145 2.34 2.40 -10.02
C PRO A 145 1.42 1.37 -10.69
N VAL A 146 1.01 0.39 -9.91
CA VAL A 146 0.06 -0.65 -10.33
C VAL A 146 -1.01 -0.81 -9.29
N SER A 147 -2.25 -0.89 -9.72
CA SER A 147 -3.40 -1.26 -8.90
C SER A 147 -4.09 -2.48 -9.48
N ASP A 148 -4.59 -3.35 -8.60
CA ASP A 148 -5.42 -4.48 -8.96
C ASP A 148 -6.79 -4.29 -8.29
N PRO A 149 -7.91 -4.27 -9.04
CA PRO A 149 -9.25 -4.05 -8.47
C PRO A 149 -9.65 -5.12 -7.43
N GLU A 150 -9.20 -6.35 -7.60
CA GLU A 150 -9.47 -7.47 -6.69
C GLU A 150 -8.41 -7.59 -5.60
N GLY A 151 -7.27 -6.92 -5.75
CA GLY A 151 -6.10 -7.07 -4.89
C GLY A 151 -5.34 -8.37 -5.21
N GLY A 152 -4.46 -8.76 -4.32
CA GLY A 152 -3.64 -9.97 -4.49
C GLY A 152 -2.20 -9.67 -4.87
N ASN A 153 -1.44 -10.75 -5.10
CA ASN A 153 -0.03 -10.62 -5.46
C ASN A 153 0.12 -10.36 -6.95
N LEU A 154 0.99 -9.43 -7.28
CA LEU A 154 1.31 -9.07 -8.66
C LEU A 154 2.70 -9.55 -9.04
N THR A 155 2.86 -9.95 -10.29
CA THR A 155 4.15 -10.27 -10.91
C THR A 155 4.47 -9.23 -11.97
N TYR A 156 5.68 -8.68 -11.94
CA TYR A 156 6.10 -7.61 -12.84
C TYR A 156 7.06 -8.12 -13.91
N THR A 157 6.83 -7.70 -15.15
CA THR A 157 7.66 -8.09 -16.28
C THR A 157 8.17 -6.87 -17.03
N LEU A 158 9.49 -6.79 -17.22
CA LEU A 158 10.12 -5.78 -18.05
C LEU A 158 9.92 -6.14 -19.52
N THR A 159 9.18 -5.30 -20.27
CA THR A 159 8.86 -5.55 -21.68
C THR A 159 9.84 -4.89 -22.65
N ARG A 160 10.41 -3.73 -22.24
CA ARG A 160 11.45 -3.04 -23.02
C ARG A 160 12.54 -2.49 -22.10
N HIS A 161 13.78 -2.84 -22.40
CA HIS A 161 14.96 -2.37 -21.68
C HIS A 161 15.29 -0.89 -21.99
N PRO A 162 15.83 -0.15 -21.00
CA PRO A 162 16.36 1.18 -21.23
C PRO A 162 17.64 1.13 -22.11
N ARG A 163 17.91 2.21 -22.82
CA ARG A 163 19.09 2.30 -23.71
C ARG A 163 20.32 2.90 -23.02
N ARG A 164 20.10 3.81 -22.08
CA ARG A 164 21.16 4.59 -21.42
C ARG A 164 21.50 4.10 -20.02
N GLY A 165 20.80 3.08 -19.53
CA GLY A 165 20.96 2.48 -18.20
C GLY A 165 20.66 0.99 -18.21
N GLU A 166 20.55 0.45 -17.03
CA GLU A 166 20.05 -0.88 -16.70
C GLU A 166 18.95 -0.73 -15.65
N VAL A 167 17.94 -1.59 -15.69
CA VAL A 167 16.87 -1.62 -14.70
C VAL A 167 16.72 -3.02 -14.14
N THR A 168 16.55 -3.10 -12.83
CA THR A 168 16.14 -4.33 -12.12
C THR A 168 14.80 -4.05 -11.46
N ILE A 169 13.80 -4.87 -11.75
CA ILE A 169 12.49 -4.85 -11.10
C ILE A 169 12.49 -5.94 -10.02
N HIS A 170 12.00 -5.61 -8.82
CA HIS A 170 11.89 -6.51 -7.68
C HIS A 170 10.46 -7.06 -7.55
N ALA A 171 10.32 -8.16 -6.80
CA ALA A 171 9.02 -8.83 -6.63
C ALA A 171 7.96 -7.97 -5.93
N ASP A 172 8.37 -6.98 -5.14
CA ASP A 172 7.50 -6.03 -4.44
C ASP A 172 7.04 -4.85 -5.32
N GLY A 173 7.35 -4.85 -6.61
CA GLY A 173 7.04 -3.75 -7.52
C GLY A 173 7.99 -2.56 -7.45
N THR A 174 9.00 -2.60 -6.60
CA THR A 174 10.07 -1.60 -6.64
C THR A 174 11.03 -1.89 -7.79
N TYR A 175 11.74 -0.88 -8.24
CA TYR A 175 12.78 -1.04 -9.25
C TYR A 175 13.98 -0.15 -8.97
N THR A 176 15.14 -0.58 -9.45
CA THR A 176 16.38 0.21 -9.41
C THR A 176 16.87 0.46 -10.82
N TYR A 177 17.02 1.73 -11.21
CA TYR A 177 17.63 2.14 -12.46
C TYR A 177 19.07 2.60 -12.21
N THR A 178 20.01 2.05 -12.98
CA THR A 178 21.44 2.38 -12.93
C THR A 178 21.87 3.00 -14.25
N PRO A 179 22.19 4.30 -14.30
CA PRO A 179 22.69 4.93 -15.52
C PRO A 179 24.01 4.32 -15.98
N LYS A 180 24.17 4.06 -17.28
CA LYS A 180 25.47 3.73 -17.88
C LYS A 180 26.44 4.88 -17.67
N LYS A 181 27.73 4.55 -17.54
CA LYS A 181 28.80 5.50 -17.25
C LYS A 181 28.71 6.76 -18.11
N ASN A 182 28.66 7.92 -17.46
CA ASN A 182 28.65 9.25 -18.07
C ASN A 182 27.47 9.54 -19.02
N LYS A 183 26.38 8.77 -19.00
CA LYS A 183 25.17 9.08 -19.76
C LYS A 183 24.33 10.11 -19.03
N VAL A 184 23.72 11.01 -19.80
CA VAL A 184 22.75 12.04 -19.35
C VAL A 184 21.61 12.11 -20.38
N GLY A 185 20.51 12.77 -20.00
CA GLY A 185 19.32 12.95 -20.81
C GLY A 185 18.25 11.91 -20.54
N THR A 186 17.21 11.91 -21.35
CA THR A 186 16.04 11.03 -21.16
C THR A 186 16.32 9.62 -21.63
N ASP A 187 15.85 8.65 -20.86
CA ASP A 187 15.77 7.22 -21.16
C ASP A 187 14.37 6.73 -20.83
N SER A 188 14.04 5.50 -21.14
CA SER A 188 12.77 4.88 -20.74
C SER A 188 12.86 3.36 -20.78
N PHE A 189 12.03 2.72 -19.97
CA PHE A 189 11.74 1.30 -20.05
C PHE A 189 10.22 1.09 -19.94
N THR A 190 9.73 -0.09 -20.37
CA THR A 190 8.31 -0.42 -20.26
C THR A 190 8.12 -1.71 -19.48
N TYR A 191 6.96 -1.83 -18.85
CA TYR A 191 6.64 -2.98 -18.01
C TYR A 191 5.16 -3.34 -18.09
N THR A 192 4.84 -4.57 -17.69
CA THR A 192 3.49 -5.05 -17.43
C THR A 192 3.41 -5.67 -16.04
N ALA A 193 2.22 -5.71 -15.48
CA ALA A 193 1.91 -6.46 -14.28
C ALA A 193 0.94 -7.60 -14.63
N THR A 194 1.09 -8.73 -13.95
CA THR A 194 0.24 -9.91 -14.11
C THR A 194 -0.28 -10.32 -12.73
N ASP A 195 -1.58 -10.53 -12.60
CA ASP A 195 -2.24 -11.01 -11.38
C ASP A 195 -2.08 -12.52 -11.18
N GLU A 196 -2.64 -13.04 -10.08
CA GLU A 196 -2.60 -14.47 -9.74
C GLU A 196 -3.44 -15.34 -10.70
N SER A 197 -4.41 -14.74 -11.41
CA SER A 197 -5.24 -15.44 -12.42
C SER A 197 -4.57 -15.51 -13.79
N GLY A 198 -3.48 -14.76 -13.99
CA GLY A 198 -2.73 -14.69 -15.25
C GLY A 198 -3.19 -13.57 -16.17
N LYS A 199 -4.08 -12.66 -15.74
CA LYS A 199 -4.44 -11.48 -16.55
C LYS A 199 -3.32 -10.45 -16.50
N VAL A 200 -3.04 -9.85 -17.66
CA VAL A 200 -1.90 -8.95 -17.85
C VAL A 200 -2.41 -7.53 -18.08
N SER A 201 -1.80 -6.58 -17.39
CA SER A 201 -2.06 -5.14 -17.58
C SER A 201 -1.71 -4.66 -18.99
N ARG A 202 -2.16 -3.47 -19.35
CA ARG A 202 -1.55 -2.74 -20.46
C ARG A 202 -0.09 -2.44 -20.15
N GLU A 203 0.71 -2.31 -21.22
CA GLU A 203 2.10 -1.86 -21.08
C GLU A 203 2.13 -0.41 -20.61
N ALA A 204 2.93 -0.14 -19.58
CA ALA A 204 3.17 1.19 -19.03
C ALA A 204 4.64 1.58 -19.17
N THR A 205 4.92 2.88 -19.22
CA THR A 205 6.25 3.43 -19.48
C THR A 205 6.77 4.13 -18.24
N VAL A 206 7.99 3.81 -17.83
CA VAL A 206 8.75 4.63 -16.89
C VAL A 206 9.73 5.49 -17.67
N THR A 207 9.55 6.82 -17.58
CA THR A 207 10.46 7.79 -18.17
C THR A 207 11.55 8.15 -17.16
N VAL A 208 12.82 8.03 -17.55
CA VAL A 208 13.95 8.30 -16.67
C VAL A 208 14.69 9.53 -17.16
N THR A 209 14.79 10.56 -16.32
CA THR A 209 15.62 11.75 -16.58
C THR A 209 16.94 11.64 -15.84
N VAL A 210 18.03 11.43 -16.60
CA VAL A 210 19.38 11.40 -16.05
C VAL A 210 19.99 12.80 -16.15
N MET A 211 20.08 13.49 -15.02
CA MET A 211 20.61 14.86 -14.91
C MET A 211 22.14 14.87 -14.84
N LYS A 212 22.73 15.96 -15.29
CA LYS A 212 24.16 16.22 -15.08
C LYS A 212 24.38 16.70 -13.64
N ALA A 213 25.25 16.04 -12.91
CA ALA A 213 25.65 16.51 -11.58
C ALA A 213 26.53 17.77 -11.72
N HIS A 214 26.20 18.84 -11.00
CA HIS A 214 27.00 20.05 -10.92
C HIS A 214 28.27 19.79 -10.12
N ASN A 215 28.15 19.04 -9.03
CA ASN A 215 29.30 18.55 -8.26
C ASN A 215 29.52 17.07 -8.58
N LYS A 216 30.72 16.73 -9.08
CA LYS A 216 31.06 15.36 -9.46
C LYS A 216 31.47 14.49 -8.27
N GLU A 217 31.84 15.10 -7.14
CA GLU A 217 32.18 14.39 -5.92
C GLU A 217 30.89 13.92 -5.26
N GLN A 218 30.75 12.62 -5.07
CA GLN A 218 29.59 12.02 -4.41
C GLN A 218 29.88 11.83 -2.92
N TYR A 219 28.82 11.74 -2.12
CA TYR A 219 28.92 11.34 -0.73
C TYR A 219 29.40 9.88 -0.63
N THR A 220 30.40 9.63 0.22
CA THR A 220 30.98 8.29 0.39
C THR A 220 30.18 7.43 1.35
N ASP A 221 29.46 8.03 2.27
CA ASP A 221 28.72 7.41 3.37
C ASP A 221 27.24 7.13 3.05
N THR A 222 26.77 7.47 1.85
CA THR A 222 25.38 7.21 1.43
C THR A 222 25.22 5.99 0.53
N VAL A 223 26.31 5.23 0.30
CA VAL A 223 26.25 4.04 -0.57
C VAL A 223 25.36 2.97 0.08
N GLY A 224 24.28 2.58 -0.61
CA GLY A 224 23.29 1.64 -0.11
C GLY A 224 22.23 2.25 0.82
N ALA A 225 22.31 3.54 1.12
CA ALA A 225 21.27 4.23 1.89
C ALA A 225 20.10 4.65 1.00
N ASP A 226 18.87 4.55 1.51
CA ASP A 226 17.62 4.93 0.80
C ASP A 226 17.60 6.42 0.43
N CYS A 227 18.30 7.25 1.22
CA CYS A 227 18.39 8.69 0.98
C CYS A 227 19.50 9.08 -0.02
N ARG A 228 20.21 8.12 -0.64
CA ARG A 228 21.37 8.42 -1.49
C ARG A 228 21.08 9.44 -2.57
N PHE A 229 19.99 9.27 -3.29
CA PHE A 229 19.60 10.20 -4.35
C PHE A 229 19.21 11.57 -3.77
N SER A 230 18.39 11.59 -2.74
CA SER A 230 17.92 12.84 -2.10
C SER A 230 19.05 13.64 -1.47
N ALA A 231 20.05 12.96 -0.90
CA ALA A 231 21.27 13.59 -0.40
C ALA A 231 22.06 14.27 -1.52
N GLU A 232 22.26 13.57 -2.64
CA GLU A 232 22.91 14.14 -3.82
C GLU A 232 22.09 15.29 -4.44
N TRP A 233 20.75 15.20 -4.39
CA TRP A 233 19.86 16.25 -4.83
C TRP A 233 20.03 17.52 -3.96
N LEU A 234 20.05 17.39 -2.63
CA LEU A 234 20.30 18.50 -1.71
C LEU A 234 21.63 19.23 -2.02
N LYS A 235 22.68 18.45 -2.34
CA LYS A 235 23.97 18.99 -2.73
C LYS A 235 23.94 19.74 -4.07
N ASN A 236 23.34 19.12 -5.07
CA ASN A 236 23.29 19.70 -6.43
C ASN A 236 22.36 20.92 -6.52
N THR A 237 21.40 21.05 -5.62
CA THR A 237 20.56 22.26 -5.47
C THR A 237 21.16 23.30 -4.53
N GLY A 238 22.28 22.99 -3.87
CA GLY A 238 22.92 23.89 -2.92
C GLY A 238 22.21 24.03 -1.58
N LEU A 239 21.22 23.17 -1.30
CA LEU A 239 20.47 23.18 -0.02
C LEU A 239 21.32 22.66 1.13
N PHE A 240 22.15 21.63 0.87
CA PHE A 240 23.08 21.07 1.85
C PHE A 240 24.32 20.51 1.16
N MET A 241 25.52 20.93 1.59
CA MET A 241 26.78 20.60 0.92
C MET A 241 27.54 19.43 1.57
N GLY A 242 27.07 18.91 2.71
CA GLY A 242 27.78 17.88 3.48
C GLY A 242 28.96 18.42 4.29
N GLU A 243 29.67 17.52 4.90
CA GLU A 243 30.81 17.78 5.76
C GLU A 243 32.02 16.97 5.29
N ARG A 244 33.24 17.51 5.45
CA ARG A 244 34.46 16.74 5.18
C ARG A 244 34.94 16.08 6.45
N ILE A 245 35.01 14.75 6.42
CA ILE A 245 35.52 13.90 7.48
C ILE A 245 36.66 13.07 6.86
N ASP A 246 37.87 13.19 7.40
CA ASP A 246 39.07 12.50 6.91
C ASP A 246 39.28 12.67 5.38
N SER A 247 39.06 13.88 4.88
CA SER A 247 39.13 14.26 3.45
C SER A 247 38.01 13.68 2.57
N GLN A 248 37.11 12.87 3.11
CA GLN A 248 35.93 12.36 2.39
C GLN A 248 34.74 13.29 2.55
N LEU A 249 33.96 13.41 1.50
CA LEU A 249 32.69 14.16 1.54
C LEU A 249 31.61 13.22 2.13
N CYS A 250 31.06 13.59 3.29
CA CYS A 250 30.07 12.82 4.02
C CYS A 250 28.75 13.59 4.17
N PHE A 251 27.66 12.86 4.09
CA PHE A 251 26.30 13.35 4.30
C PHE A 251 25.85 13.21 5.75
N GLN A 252 26.30 12.14 6.41
CA GLN A 252 25.88 11.75 7.76
C GLN A 252 24.37 11.59 7.88
N ALA A 253 23.83 10.60 7.16
CA ALA A 253 22.39 10.36 7.02
C ALA A 253 21.66 10.21 8.36
N ASP A 254 22.30 9.66 9.38
CA ASP A 254 21.72 9.40 10.71
C ASP A 254 21.77 10.59 11.67
N LYS A 255 22.44 11.67 11.31
CA LYS A 255 22.50 12.88 12.15
C LYS A 255 21.13 13.54 12.24
N SER A 256 20.69 13.90 13.44
CA SER A 256 19.45 14.63 13.65
C SER A 256 19.51 16.03 13.05
N VAL A 257 18.34 16.53 12.64
CA VAL A 257 18.17 17.88 12.07
C VAL A 257 17.35 18.72 13.03
N SER A 258 17.77 19.97 13.25
CA SER A 258 17.01 20.89 14.10
C SER A 258 15.81 21.49 13.37
N ARG A 259 14.82 21.99 14.14
CA ARG A 259 13.64 22.72 13.59
C ARG A 259 14.06 23.88 12.69
N GLY A 260 15.07 24.63 13.12
CA GLY A 260 15.61 25.75 12.34
C GLY A 260 16.26 25.33 11.04
N GLU A 261 17.10 24.29 11.05
CA GLU A 261 17.73 23.75 9.85
C GLU A 261 16.69 23.22 8.85
N PHE A 262 15.71 22.46 9.32
CA PHE A 262 14.62 21.97 8.47
C PHE A 262 13.84 23.12 7.83
N THR A 263 13.43 24.11 8.63
CA THR A 263 12.65 25.26 8.14
C THR A 263 13.42 26.04 7.09
N ALA A 264 14.71 26.31 7.33
CA ALA A 264 15.54 27.02 6.35
C ALA A 264 15.70 26.21 5.04
N MET A 265 15.89 24.88 5.13
CA MET A 265 15.95 24.02 3.94
C MET A 265 14.61 23.99 3.20
N LEU A 266 13.48 23.90 3.90
CA LEU A 266 12.13 23.88 3.32
C LEU A 266 11.83 25.20 2.57
N VAL A 267 12.07 26.35 3.23
CA VAL A 267 11.90 27.69 2.63
C VAL A 267 12.71 27.83 1.35
N ARG A 268 13.97 27.38 1.36
CA ARG A 268 14.86 27.40 0.18
C ARG A 268 14.43 26.39 -0.89
N ALA A 269 14.06 25.20 -0.51
CA ALA A 269 13.64 24.14 -1.45
C ALA A 269 12.39 24.54 -2.26
N LEU A 270 11.46 25.24 -1.62
CA LEU A 270 10.23 25.73 -2.25
C LEU A 270 10.35 27.15 -2.82
N ASN A 271 11.57 27.74 -2.80
CA ASN A 271 11.86 29.09 -3.30
C ASN A 271 10.94 30.17 -2.67
N ILE A 272 10.61 30.03 -1.39
CA ILE A 272 9.84 31.04 -0.67
C ILE A 272 10.69 32.30 -0.53
N PRO A 273 10.17 33.51 -0.88
CA PRO A 273 10.94 34.74 -0.81
C PRO A 273 11.44 35.05 0.59
N VAL A 274 12.72 35.30 0.72
CA VAL A 274 13.39 35.63 1.99
C VAL A 274 13.88 37.08 1.93
N GLU A 275 13.54 37.88 2.95
CA GLU A 275 14.08 39.21 3.18
C GLU A 275 15.25 39.09 4.16
N GLU A 276 16.47 39.33 3.69
CA GLU A 276 17.71 39.07 4.45
C GLU A 276 17.84 39.91 5.74
N ASP A 277 17.21 41.05 5.82
CA ASP A 277 17.18 41.94 6.97
C ASP A 277 15.96 41.75 7.91
N ALA A 278 15.11 40.79 7.61
CA ALA A 278 13.97 40.48 8.45
C ALA A 278 14.42 39.88 9.82
N LEU A 279 14.09 40.58 10.90
CA LEU A 279 14.45 40.18 12.26
C LEU A 279 13.25 39.64 13.08
N TYR A 280 12.03 40.02 12.69
CA TYR A 280 10.83 39.60 13.40
C TYR A 280 10.37 38.20 12.93
N THR A 281 10.40 37.25 13.83
CA THR A 281 10.10 35.83 13.55
C THR A 281 8.69 35.42 13.96
N GLY A 282 7.98 36.25 14.73
CA GLY A 282 6.68 35.91 15.32
C GLY A 282 6.75 35.05 16.57
N PHE A 283 7.94 34.59 16.96
CA PHE A 283 8.18 33.78 18.15
C PHE A 283 8.88 34.57 19.25
N SER A 284 8.67 34.20 20.50
CA SER A 284 9.21 34.89 21.68
C SER A 284 10.64 34.43 22.01
N ASP A 285 11.02 33.21 21.63
CA ASP A 285 12.36 32.67 21.85
C ASP A 285 13.37 33.23 20.83
N ASP A 286 14.64 33.29 21.24
CA ASP A 286 15.69 33.82 20.38
C ASP A 286 16.17 32.77 19.38
N ALA A 287 15.97 33.06 18.11
CA ALA A 287 16.50 32.26 17.01
C ALA A 287 17.90 32.73 16.60
N PRO A 288 18.80 31.83 16.16
CA PRO A 288 20.07 32.19 15.60
C PRO A 288 19.92 33.25 14.48
N SER A 289 20.83 34.22 14.43
CA SER A 289 20.73 35.37 13.48
C SER A 289 20.64 34.92 12.02
N TRP A 290 21.34 33.86 11.65
CA TRP A 290 21.26 33.30 10.27
C TRP A 290 19.87 32.71 9.95
N LEU A 291 19.10 32.26 10.97
CA LEU A 291 17.79 31.64 10.78
C LEU A 291 16.66 32.67 10.72
N LYS A 292 16.80 33.82 11.38
CA LYS A 292 15.72 34.84 11.49
C LYS A 292 15.05 35.18 10.16
N PRO A 293 15.78 35.42 9.05
CA PRO A 293 15.16 35.68 7.75
C PRO A 293 14.30 34.56 7.23
N TYR A 294 14.74 33.31 7.39
CA TYR A 294 14.00 32.12 6.95
C TYR A 294 12.77 31.86 7.80
N LEU A 295 12.89 32.02 9.12
CA LEU A 295 11.76 31.84 10.04
C LEU A 295 10.70 32.94 9.82
N ALA A 296 11.14 34.18 9.59
CA ALA A 296 10.25 35.27 9.20
C ALA A 296 9.53 34.97 7.88
N ALA A 297 10.23 34.44 6.87
CA ALA A 297 9.64 34.01 5.61
C ALA A 297 8.63 32.87 5.81
N ALA A 298 8.96 31.86 6.62
CA ALA A 298 8.07 30.76 6.96
C ALA A 298 6.79 31.26 7.64
N MET A 299 6.90 32.16 8.59
CA MET A 299 5.75 32.79 9.26
C MET A 299 4.86 33.56 8.26
N ARG A 300 5.44 34.43 7.45
CA ARG A 300 4.69 35.25 6.48
C ARG A 300 3.97 34.41 5.42
N SER A 301 4.54 33.30 5.03
CA SER A 301 3.93 32.38 4.07
C SER A 301 2.99 31.35 4.71
N GLY A 302 2.73 31.46 6.01
CA GLY A 302 1.79 30.59 6.70
C GLY A 302 2.31 29.19 7.04
N LEU A 303 3.60 28.88 6.79
CA LEU A 303 4.16 27.56 7.07
C LEU A 303 4.04 27.17 8.54
N THR A 304 4.18 28.14 9.46
CA THR A 304 4.11 27.93 10.91
C THR A 304 2.70 28.03 11.48
N ALA A 305 1.68 28.11 10.62
CA ALA A 305 0.29 28.13 11.08
C ALA A 305 -0.02 26.88 11.90
N GLY A 306 -0.63 27.04 13.07
CA GLY A 306 -0.92 25.93 13.99
C GLY A 306 0.33 25.34 14.69
N TRP A 307 1.43 26.06 14.82
CA TRP A 307 2.64 25.57 15.51
C TRP A 307 2.33 25.14 16.96
N PRO A 308 2.74 23.90 17.37
CA PRO A 308 2.24 23.28 18.59
C PRO A 308 2.80 23.89 19.89
N HIS A 309 3.94 24.54 19.80
CA HIS A 309 4.65 25.05 20.99
C HIS A 309 4.31 26.52 21.31
N GLY A 310 3.16 27.01 20.85
CA GLY A 310 2.68 28.36 21.12
C GLY A 310 3.59 29.43 20.51
N ASP A 311 4.12 30.32 21.33
CA ASP A 311 4.99 31.43 20.94
C ASP A 311 6.50 31.07 20.94
N GLN A 312 6.85 29.81 21.20
CA GLN A 312 8.23 29.32 21.16
C GLN A 312 8.45 28.43 19.92
N PHE A 313 9.49 28.73 19.16
CA PHE A 313 9.84 27.89 18.01
C PHE A 313 10.78 26.74 18.38
N GLY A 314 11.71 26.95 19.29
CA GLY A 314 12.71 25.97 19.69
C GLY A 314 13.69 25.65 18.57
N ALA A 315 14.28 26.66 17.94
CA ALA A 315 15.07 26.55 16.71
C ALA A 315 16.18 25.48 16.73
N ASN A 316 16.78 25.23 17.89
CA ASN A 316 17.88 24.28 18.08
C ASN A 316 17.43 22.87 18.48
N GLU A 317 16.14 22.71 18.78
CA GLU A 317 15.59 21.40 19.13
C GLU A 317 15.46 20.51 17.90
N PRO A 318 15.64 19.18 18.03
CA PRO A 318 15.42 18.25 16.92
C PRO A 318 13.98 18.36 16.39
N ILE A 319 13.81 18.43 15.07
CA ILE A 319 12.48 18.39 14.47
C ILE A 319 11.91 16.98 14.53
N THR A 320 10.64 16.85 14.92
CA THR A 320 9.90 15.58 14.86
C THR A 320 9.18 15.42 13.52
N GLY A 321 8.80 14.18 13.18
CA GLY A 321 8.03 13.93 11.95
C GLY A 321 6.66 14.61 11.95
N LYS A 322 6.00 14.76 13.11
CA LYS A 322 4.73 15.52 13.24
C LYS A 322 4.93 17.01 12.94
N GLU A 323 5.95 17.62 13.50
CA GLU A 323 6.26 19.03 13.25
C GLU A 323 6.66 19.29 11.78
N ALA A 324 7.47 18.39 11.21
CA ALA A 324 7.82 18.44 9.81
C ALA A 324 6.59 18.26 8.90
N ALA A 325 5.66 17.36 9.29
CA ALA A 325 4.42 17.14 8.57
C ALA A 325 3.56 18.40 8.52
N LEU A 326 3.42 19.09 9.64
CA LEU A 326 2.69 20.35 9.69
C LEU A 326 3.30 21.40 8.74
N LEU A 327 4.61 21.61 8.83
CA LEU A 327 5.31 22.60 7.99
C LEU A 327 5.18 22.24 6.51
N LEU A 328 5.28 20.96 6.15
CA LEU A 328 5.15 20.48 4.78
C LEU A 328 3.72 20.59 4.26
N GLN A 329 2.71 20.24 5.06
CA GLN A 329 1.30 20.34 4.70
C GLN A 329 0.94 21.80 4.41
N ASN A 330 1.33 22.73 5.30
CA ASN A 330 1.11 24.16 5.12
C ASN A 330 1.85 24.69 3.87
N ALA A 331 3.07 24.21 3.65
CA ALA A 331 3.89 24.63 2.51
C ALA A 331 3.34 24.18 1.15
N LEU A 332 2.67 23.02 1.12
CA LEU A 332 2.09 22.41 -0.08
C LEU A 332 0.60 22.72 -0.27
N ASP A 333 0.01 23.49 0.66
CA ASP A 333 -1.44 23.81 0.68
C ASP A 333 -2.33 22.54 0.53
N LEU A 334 -1.93 21.45 1.20
CA LEU A 334 -2.65 20.20 1.13
C LEU A 334 -3.91 20.24 2.02
N PRO A 335 -5.07 19.82 1.50
CA PRO A 335 -6.30 19.77 2.28
C PRO A 335 -6.15 18.76 3.44
N VAL A 336 -6.64 19.14 4.62
CA VAL A 336 -6.65 18.25 5.79
C VAL A 336 -7.64 17.12 5.54
N THR A 337 -7.17 15.87 5.54
CA THR A 337 -8.03 14.69 5.53
C THR A 337 -8.59 14.44 6.94
N THR A 338 -9.91 14.35 7.06
CA THR A 338 -10.68 14.36 8.33
C THR A 338 -10.67 13.03 9.09
N ALA A 339 -9.60 12.29 9.08
CA ALA A 339 -9.51 10.97 9.74
C ALA A 339 -8.62 10.98 10.99
N ALA A 340 -8.69 12.02 11.83
CA ALA A 340 -8.08 11.95 13.16
C ALA A 340 -9.17 11.50 14.15
N GLU A 341 -9.01 10.29 14.72
CA GLU A 341 -9.83 9.84 15.85
C GLU A 341 -9.64 10.79 17.05
N GLU A 342 -10.71 11.10 17.74
CA GLU A 342 -10.81 12.13 18.81
C GLU A 342 -9.94 11.87 20.07
N GLU A 343 -9.08 10.85 20.10
CA GLU A 343 -8.32 10.41 21.28
C GLU A 343 -6.82 10.76 21.26
N GLN A 344 -6.35 11.65 20.39
CA GLN A 344 -4.92 12.01 20.36
C GLN A 344 -4.67 13.42 20.93
N ASP A 345 -3.56 13.57 21.64
CA ASP A 345 -3.14 14.84 22.26
C ASP A 345 -3.00 16.01 21.27
N ASP A 346 -2.79 15.71 19.97
CA ASP A 346 -2.69 16.69 18.88
C ASP A 346 -3.33 16.18 17.56
N PRO A 347 -4.67 16.15 17.46
CA PRO A 347 -5.37 15.52 16.34
C PRO A 347 -5.04 16.11 14.95
N TRP A 348 -4.77 17.41 14.88
CA TRP A 348 -4.41 18.10 13.63
C TRP A 348 -2.98 17.78 13.16
N MET A 349 -2.01 17.50 14.04
CA MET A 349 -0.70 17.00 13.65
C MET A 349 -0.74 15.54 13.19
N ALA A 350 -1.59 14.72 13.79
CA ALA A 350 -1.86 13.37 13.30
C ALA A 350 -2.50 13.40 11.90
N ALA A 351 -3.44 14.33 11.68
CA ALA A 351 -4.04 14.56 10.38
C ALA A 351 -2.99 15.01 9.33
N ALA A 352 -2.03 15.86 9.70
CA ALA A 352 -0.94 16.25 8.81
C ALA A 352 -0.06 15.06 8.39
N LEU A 353 0.28 14.17 9.34
CA LEU A 353 1.01 12.94 9.01
C LEU A 353 0.24 12.04 8.04
N ALA A 354 -1.06 11.84 8.28
CA ALA A 354 -1.92 11.04 7.41
C ALA A 354 -2.01 11.66 6.00
N THR A 355 -2.26 12.97 5.91
CA THR A 355 -2.33 13.70 4.64
C THR A 355 -1.04 13.56 3.83
N LEU A 356 0.12 13.69 4.46
CA LEU A 356 1.41 13.51 3.77
C LEU A 356 1.64 12.06 3.35
N SER A 357 1.24 11.09 4.18
CA SER A 357 1.36 9.67 3.84
C SER A 357 0.55 9.30 2.60
N GLU A 358 -0.69 9.81 2.49
CA GLU A 358 -1.54 9.66 1.29
C GLU A 358 -0.92 10.30 0.04
N ASN A 359 -0.08 11.32 0.23
CA ASN A 359 0.66 11.99 -0.84
C ASN A 359 2.10 11.44 -1.02
N GLY A 360 2.40 10.27 -0.47
CA GLY A 360 3.67 9.57 -0.67
C GLY A 360 4.84 10.10 0.17
N ILE A 361 4.57 10.88 1.24
CA ILE A 361 5.57 11.32 2.22
C ILE A 361 5.26 10.68 3.56
N SER A 362 5.83 9.51 3.83
CA SER A 362 5.64 8.81 5.11
C SER A 362 6.66 9.27 6.13
N LEU A 363 6.19 9.84 7.23
CA LEU A 363 6.99 10.29 8.36
C LEU A 363 6.56 9.56 9.64
N GLN A 364 7.49 9.40 10.57
CA GLN A 364 7.22 8.81 11.89
C GLN A 364 7.21 9.90 12.97
N ASP A 365 6.43 9.72 14.02
CA ASP A 365 6.42 10.63 15.16
C ASP A 365 7.67 10.42 16.05
N ALA A 366 8.81 10.83 15.53
CA ALA A 366 10.12 10.73 16.15
C ALA A 366 11.04 11.85 15.63
N PRO A 367 12.13 12.18 16.31
CA PRO A 367 13.14 13.08 15.78
C PRO A 367 13.66 12.61 14.43
N MET A 368 13.66 13.50 13.44
CA MET A 368 14.05 13.16 12.07
C MET A 368 15.56 13.17 11.88
N THR A 369 16.04 12.20 11.14
CA THR A 369 17.42 12.15 10.66
C THR A 369 17.60 12.96 9.38
N ARG A 370 18.84 13.31 9.06
CA ARG A 370 19.19 14.05 7.84
C ARG A 370 18.77 13.31 6.56
N GLY A 371 18.86 11.98 6.58
CA GLY A 371 18.37 11.14 5.47
C GLY A 371 16.86 11.23 5.27
N GLN A 372 16.09 11.16 6.35
CA GLN A 372 14.63 11.30 6.29
C GLN A 372 14.22 12.71 5.83
N VAL A 373 14.91 13.75 6.32
CA VAL A 373 14.69 15.14 5.88
C VAL A 373 14.97 15.29 4.39
N ALA A 374 16.06 14.72 3.89
CA ALA A 374 16.39 14.77 2.46
C ALA A 374 15.29 14.14 1.60
N ASN A 375 14.80 12.97 1.98
CA ASN A 375 13.71 12.28 1.29
C ASN A 375 12.42 13.10 1.32
N ALA A 376 12.04 13.64 2.48
CA ALA A 376 10.83 14.44 2.65
C ALA A 376 10.87 15.71 1.81
N LEU A 377 11.98 16.46 1.83
CA LEU A 377 12.15 17.69 1.04
C LEU A 377 12.13 17.42 -0.46
N TYR A 378 12.81 16.36 -0.91
CA TYR A 378 12.78 15.98 -2.32
C TYR A 378 11.35 15.67 -2.77
N ARG A 379 10.62 14.81 -2.03
CA ARG A 379 9.23 14.47 -2.34
C ARG A 379 8.32 15.70 -2.33
N ALA A 380 8.48 16.58 -1.36
CA ALA A 380 7.71 17.83 -1.28
C ALA A 380 7.91 18.71 -2.54
N THR A 381 9.13 18.82 -3.05
CA THR A 381 9.37 19.57 -4.29
C THR A 381 8.76 18.91 -5.53
N GLN A 382 8.67 17.58 -5.57
CA GLN A 382 7.98 16.88 -6.67
C GLN A 382 6.47 17.15 -6.62
N LEU A 383 5.85 17.10 -5.44
CA LEU A 383 4.43 17.43 -5.26
C LEU A 383 4.15 18.88 -5.64
N ALA A 384 4.96 19.81 -5.17
CA ALA A 384 4.82 21.21 -5.53
C ALA A 384 4.93 21.46 -7.05
N ALA A 385 5.80 20.72 -7.76
CA ALA A 385 5.96 20.82 -9.21
C ALA A 385 4.77 20.24 -9.99
N GLY A 386 4.07 19.25 -9.45
CA GLY A 386 2.89 18.61 -10.06
C GLY A 386 1.57 19.36 -9.79
N ALA A 387 1.53 20.32 -8.86
CA ALA A 387 0.33 21.06 -8.53
C ALA A 387 -0.07 22.01 -9.68
N PRO A 388 -1.40 22.11 -10.03
CA PRO A 388 -1.88 23.05 -11.04
C PRO A 388 -1.54 24.50 -10.64
N GLY A 389 -0.64 25.13 -11.37
CA GLY A 389 -0.16 26.49 -11.09
C GLY A 389 1.24 26.59 -10.49
N ALA A 390 1.90 25.48 -10.17
CA ALA A 390 3.28 25.47 -9.73
C ALA A 390 4.21 25.88 -10.90
N GLN A 391 4.87 27.03 -10.77
CA GLN A 391 5.98 27.37 -11.65
C GLN A 391 7.15 26.44 -11.32
N VAL A 392 7.50 25.56 -12.25
CA VAL A 392 8.72 24.75 -12.16
C VAL A 392 9.91 25.72 -12.22
N PHE A 393 10.48 26.01 -11.08
CA PHE A 393 11.73 26.78 -11.02
C PHE A 393 12.90 25.87 -11.43
N ALA A 394 13.14 25.80 -12.74
CA ALA A 394 14.40 25.33 -13.25
C ALA A 394 15.47 26.31 -12.77
N GLY A 395 16.34 25.85 -11.87
CA GLY A 395 17.49 26.65 -11.44
C GLY A 395 18.31 27.15 -12.65
N LYS A 396 18.56 28.42 -12.69
CA LYS A 396 19.52 29.05 -13.61
C LYS A 396 20.94 28.68 -13.22
#